data_dccd02c5aaf93210b3c13915da4f9017
#
_entry.id   dccd02c5aaf93210b3c13915da4f9017
#
_cell.length_a   1.000
_cell.length_b   1.000
_cell.length_c   1.000
_cell.angle_alpha   90.00
_cell.angle_beta   90.00
_cell.angle_gamma   90.00
#
_symmetry.space_group_name_H-M   'P 1'
#
loop_
_entity.id
_entity.type
_entity.pdbx_description
1 polymer ?
#
loop_
_entity_poly.entity_id
_entity_poly.type
_entity_poly.pdbx_seq_one_letter_code
_entity_poly.pdbx_strand_id
1 'polypeptide(L)'
;MKKRIVSLLLALVMVLSLVPTTVWAAEDHDGQVRVIVENTTYAKADGAAWDGTLVDKWVDLAPGSTMMDCIVSALGSYSQTGADSGYITEINGLTAGDGGAASGWMGTLNDWFTNVGFKDIKAGDKLFAGDVIRVMYTVNGYGADIGGDWNTQSDTSLAALSFSEGVLTPDFASDKTAYTLTLPQGVTGIRMTATASNKNNQVYL
;
A
#
# COMPACT_ATOMS: atom_id res chain seq x y z
N MET A 1 -16.16 35.46 -38.88
CA MET A 1 -16.37 34.55 -37.74
C MET A 1 -15.20 33.60 -37.50
N LYS A 2 -14.65 32.89 -38.50
CA LYS A 2 -13.53 31.92 -38.31
C LYS A 2 -12.26 32.51 -37.66
N LYS A 3 -11.83 33.73 -38.00
CA LYS A 3 -10.65 34.39 -37.41
C LYS A 3 -10.79 34.74 -35.94
N ARG A 4 -11.99 35.03 -35.45
CA ARG A 4 -12.27 35.34 -34.04
C ARG A 4 -12.27 34.07 -33.18
N ILE A 5 -12.73 32.96 -33.75
CA ILE A 5 -12.72 31.64 -33.04
C ILE A 5 -11.30 31.13 -32.88
N VAL A 6 -10.44 31.28 -33.90
CA VAL A 6 -9.03 30.89 -33.83
C VAL A 6 -8.27 31.72 -32.80
N SER A 7 -8.53 33.04 -32.75
CA SER A 7 -7.92 33.94 -31.75
C SER A 7 -8.35 33.59 -30.32
N LEU A 8 -9.62 33.21 -30.12
CA LEU A 8 -10.13 32.79 -28.79
C LEU A 8 -9.54 31.45 -28.35
N LEU A 9 -9.38 30.49 -29.27
CA LEU A 9 -8.73 29.21 -29.01
C LEU A 9 -7.26 29.38 -28.67
N LEU A 10 -6.55 30.28 -29.37
CA LEU A 10 -5.13 30.55 -29.06
C LEU A 10 -4.96 31.23 -27.69
N ALA A 11 -5.86 32.16 -27.34
CA ALA A 11 -5.86 32.79 -26.01
C ALA A 11 -6.18 31.76 -24.90
N LEU A 12 -7.08 30.81 -25.13
CA LEU A 12 -7.42 29.76 -24.18
C LEU A 12 -6.23 28.81 -23.96
N VAL A 13 -5.51 28.44 -25.03
CA VAL A 13 -4.31 27.61 -24.94
C VAL A 13 -3.18 28.34 -24.17
N MET A 14 -2.98 29.65 -24.38
CA MET A 14 -2.01 30.43 -23.62
C MET A 14 -2.37 30.58 -22.14
N VAL A 15 -3.65 30.69 -21.80
CA VAL A 15 -4.09 30.75 -20.40
C VAL A 15 -3.91 29.44 -19.70
N LEU A 16 -4.15 28.30 -20.39
CA LEU A 16 -3.88 26.97 -19.82
C LEU A 16 -2.38 26.70 -19.61
N SER A 17 -1.49 27.28 -20.42
CA SER A 17 -0.04 27.15 -20.25
C SER A 17 0.53 28.04 -19.15
N LEU A 18 -0.24 29.01 -18.63
CA LEU A 18 0.11 29.90 -17.52
C LEU A 18 -0.49 29.44 -16.18
N VAL A 19 -1.30 28.38 -16.15
CA VAL A 19 -1.69 27.77 -14.89
C VAL A 19 -0.39 27.20 -14.29
N PRO A 20 0.12 27.72 -13.15
CA PRO A 20 1.22 27.09 -12.49
C PRO A 20 0.79 25.64 -12.23
N THR A 21 1.46 24.70 -12.84
CA THR A 21 1.41 23.32 -12.35
C THR A 21 1.94 23.42 -10.94
N THR A 22 1.06 23.49 -9.95
CA THR A 22 1.45 23.19 -8.58
C THR A 22 1.95 21.76 -8.65
N VAL A 23 3.25 21.61 -8.84
CA VAL A 23 3.93 20.39 -8.50
C VAL A 23 3.70 20.26 -7.00
N TRP A 24 2.73 19.46 -6.62
CA TRP A 24 2.66 18.99 -5.26
C TRP A 24 3.99 18.28 -5.07
N ALA A 25 4.92 18.91 -4.37
CA ALA A 25 6.08 18.18 -3.89
C ALA A 25 5.52 16.96 -3.16
N ALA A 26 5.84 15.78 -3.64
CA ALA A 26 5.53 14.57 -2.88
C ALA A 26 6.13 14.83 -1.50
N GLU A 27 5.32 14.70 -0.45
CA GLU A 27 5.84 14.84 0.91
C GLU A 27 7.03 13.89 1.01
N ASP A 28 8.16 14.44 1.43
CA ASP A 28 9.38 13.65 1.60
C ASP A 28 9.19 12.76 2.84
N HIS A 29 8.95 11.49 2.60
CA HIS A 29 8.82 10.46 3.62
C HIS A 29 10.12 9.65 3.77
N ASP A 30 11.26 10.33 3.57
CA ASP A 30 12.58 9.71 3.74
C ASP A 30 12.71 9.15 5.17
N GLY A 31 13.16 7.90 5.28
CA GLY A 31 13.25 7.21 6.57
C GLY A 31 11.92 6.77 7.19
N GLN A 32 10.78 6.86 6.51
CA GLN A 32 9.47 6.49 7.02
C GLN A 32 8.84 5.31 6.26
N VAL A 33 7.89 4.63 6.90
CA VAL A 33 6.98 3.67 6.28
C VAL A 33 5.53 4.12 6.47
N ARG A 34 4.68 3.83 5.50
CA ARG A 34 3.25 4.10 5.61
C ARG A 34 2.55 2.94 6.29
N VAL A 35 1.75 3.22 7.30
CA VAL A 35 0.94 2.22 8.00
C VAL A 35 -0.53 2.54 7.82
N ILE A 36 -1.28 1.56 7.33
CA ILE A 36 -2.72 1.61 7.13
C ILE A 36 -3.35 0.51 7.99
N VAL A 37 -4.33 0.86 8.82
CA VAL A 37 -5.11 -0.11 9.62
C VAL A 37 -6.56 0.06 9.26
N GLU A 38 -7.20 -1.00 8.78
CA GLU A 38 -8.55 -0.92 8.24
C GLU A 38 -9.38 -2.18 8.49
N ASN A 39 -10.69 -1.97 8.58
CA ASN A 39 -11.71 -3.00 8.56
C ASN A 39 -12.72 -2.67 7.47
N THR A 40 -12.62 -3.35 6.32
CA THR A 40 -13.50 -3.17 5.17
C THR A 40 -14.43 -4.36 4.94
N THR A 41 -14.34 -5.39 5.79
CA THR A 41 -15.03 -6.67 5.62
C THR A 41 -16.12 -6.94 6.64
N TYR A 42 -16.05 -6.29 7.80
CA TYR A 42 -17.04 -6.42 8.88
C TYR A 42 -17.62 -5.07 9.26
N ALA A 43 -18.85 -4.79 8.84
CA ALA A 43 -19.46 -3.50 9.03
C ALA A 43 -19.97 -3.29 10.47
N LYS A 44 -20.01 -2.04 10.93
CA LYS A 44 -20.66 -1.67 12.22
C LYS A 44 -22.13 -2.11 12.26
N ALA A 45 -22.80 -2.09 11.11
CA ALA A 45 -24.19 -2.56 11.02
C ALA A 45 -24.33 -4.05 11.33
N ASP A 46 -23.26 -4.83 11.15
CA ASP A 46 -23.21 -6.27 11.41
C ASP A 46 -22.63 -6.58 12.81
N GLY A 47 -22.22 -5.57 13.58
CA GLY A 47 -21.77 -5.69 14.96
C GLY A 47 -20.29 -5.36 15.21
N ALA A 48 -19.56 -4.91 14.20
CA ALA A 48 -18.15 -4.49 14.40
C ALA A 48 -18.06 -3.26 15.34
N ALA A 49 -17.02 -3.19 16.15
CA ALA A 49 -16.73 -2.02 16.98
C ALA A 49 -16.49 -0.76 16.14
N TRP A 50 -15.88 -0.92 14.98
CA TRP A 50 -15.64 0.12 13.97
C TRP A 50 -15.49 -0.50 12.59
N ASP A 51 -15.65 0.31 11.52
CA ASP A 51 -15.39 -0.05 10.13
C ASP A 51 -14.70 1.08 9.38
N GLY A 52 -14.21 0.78 8.18
CA GLY A 52 -13.40 1.70 7.37
C GLY A 52 -11.94 1.77 7.80
N THR A 53 -11.28 2.90 7.52
CA THR A 53 -9.87 3.14 7.84
C THR A 53 -9.74 3.78 9.22
N LEU A 54 -9.06 3.12 10.14
CA LEU A 54 -8.76 3.63 11.48
C LEU A 54 -7.48 4.48 11.51
N VAL A 55 -6.45 4.03 10.79
CA VAL A 55 -5.14 4.69 10.69
C VAL A 55 -4.68 4.68 9.24
N ASP A 56 -4.15 5.80 8.78
CA ASP A 56 -3.42 5.94 7.53
C ASP A 56 -2.39 7.05 7.72
N LYS A 57 -1.15 6.69 8.05
CA LYS A 57 -0.09 7.67 8.30
C LYS A 57 1.30 7.11 8.08
N TRP A 58 2.25 8.00 7.91
CA TRP A 58 3.67 7.70 7.89
C TRP A 58 4.22 7.68 9.32
N VAL A 59 5.11 6.73 9.59
CA VAL A 59 5.83 6.58 10.87
C VAL A 59 7.31 6.38 10.60
N ASP A 60 8.17 6.88 11.50
CA ASP A 60 9.61 6.75 11.37
C ASP A 60 10.04 5.28 11.45
N LEU A 61 10.92 4.89 10.53
CA LEU A 61 11.54 3.58 10.51
C LEU A 61 12.91 3.67 11.21
N ALA A 62 12.93 3.48 12.52
CA ALA A 62 14.18 3.47 13.27
C ALA A 62 15.01 2.20 12.95
N PRO A 63 16.36 2.28 12.99
CA PRO A 63 17.21 1.11 12.82
C PRO A 63 16.82 -0.02 13.77
N GLY A 64 16.63 -1.21 13.26
CA GLY A 64 16.24 -2.39 14.02
C GLY A 64 14.75 -2.50 14.37
N SER A 65 13.92 -1.51 14.01
CA SER A 65 12.46 -1.62 14.15
C SER A 65 11.92 -2.78 13.35
N THR A 66 10.88 -3.39 13.87
CA THR A 66 10.12 -4.43 13.19
C THR A 66 8.85 -3.83 12.55
N MET A 67 8.22 -4.57 11.64
CA MET A 67 6.91 -4.23 11.12
C MET A 67 5.89 -4.05 12.25
N MET A 68 5.96 -4.87 13.30
CA MET A 68 5.11 -4.76 14.49
C MET A 68 5.34 -3.42 15.23
N ASP A 69 6.59 -2.99 15.39
CA ASP A 69 6.90 -1.72 16.07
C ASP A 69 6.31 -0.54 15.29
N CYS A 70 6.38 -0.58 13.97
CA CYS A 70 5.77 0.44 13.11
C CYS A 70 4.23 0.45 13.24
N ILE A 71 3.59 -0.72 13.29
CA ILE A 71 2.14 -0.84 13.49
C ILE A 71 1.74 -0.24 14.86
N VAL A 72 2.42 -0.62 15.94
CA VAL A 72 2.14 -0.09 17.28
C VAL A 72 2.37 1.42 17.35
N SER A 73 3.46 1.91 16.75
CA SER A 73 3.72 3.36 16.63
C SER A 73 2.59 4.08 15.88
N ALA A 74 2.10 3.47 14.82
CA ALA A 74 1.01 4.04 14.02
C ALA A 74 -0.31 4.07 14.80
N LEU A 75 -0.64 3.03 15.55
CA LEU A 75 -1.85 2.98 16.37
C LEU A 75 -1.87 4.08 17.43
N GLY A 76 -0.71 4.43 18.01
CA GLY A 76 -0.60 5.51 18.98
C GLY A 76 -1.47 5.30 20.21
N SER A 77 -2.58 6.06 20.35
CA SER A 77 -3.49 5.95 21.48
C SER A 77 -4.63 4.92 21.31
N TYR A 78 -4.76 4.32 20.14
CA TYR A 78 -5.72 3.24 19.95
C TYR A 78 -5.27 1.99 20.72
N SER A 79 -6.21 1.30 21.37
CA SER A 79 -5.91 0.05 22.05
C SER A 79 -5.49 -1.02 21.07
N GLN A 80 -4.62 -1.91 21.52
CA GLN A 80 -4.28 -3.13 20.82
C GLN A 80 -3.90 -4.22 21.82
N THR A 81 -4.12 -5.47 21.46
CA THR A 81 -3.73 -6.64 22.23
C THR A 81 -3.00 -7.64 21.33
N GLY A 82 -1.97 -8.27 21.88
CA GLY A 82 -1.25 -9.35 21.23
C GLY A 82 0.03 -8.96 20.50
N ALA A 83 0.33 -7.66 20.30
CA ALA A 83 1.57 -7.23 19.65
C ALA A 83 2.83 -7.79 20.33
N ASP A 84 2.85 -7.85 21.66
CA ASP A 84 3.98 -8.40 22.42
C ASP A 84 4.21 -9.89 22.15
N SER A 85 3.16 -10.64 21.86
CA SER A 85 3.25 -12.06 21.48
C SER A 85 3.56 -12.29 20.00
N GLY A 86 3.57 -11.22 19.18
CA GLY A 86 3.85 -11.27 17.74
C GLY A 86 2.62 -11.45 16.86
N TYR A 87 1.43 -11.54 17.44
CA TYR A 87 0.16 -11.62 16.72
C TYR A 87 -0.87 -10.67 17.35
N ILE A 88 -1.42 -9.75 16.55
CA ILE A 88 -2.46 -8.82 17.01
C ILE A 88 -3.80 -9.56 17.05
N THR A 89 -4.42 -9.56 18.23
CA THR A 89 -5.72 -10.20 18.45
C THR A 89 -6.86 -9.19 18.60
N GLU A 90 -6.57 -7.92 18.88
CA GLU A 90 -7.56 -6.86 19.03
C GLU A 90 -6.96 -5.52 18.59
N ILE A 91 -7.73 -4.69 17.90
CA ILE A 91 -7.45 -3.29 17.64
C ILE A 91 -8.70 -2.46 17.90
N ASN A 92 -8.61 -1.49 18.83
CA ASN A 92 -9.64 -0.51 19.16
C ASN A 92 -11.03 -1.15 19.39
N GLY A 93 -11.04 -2.27 20.14
CA GLY A 93 -12.27 -3.00 20.51
C GLY A 93 -12.77 -3.98 19.45
N LEU A 94 -12.11 -4.11 18.29
CA LEU A 94 -12.42 -5.14 17.30
C LEU A 94 -11.48 -6.33 17.48
N THR A 95 -12.04 -7.46 17.92
CA THR A 95 -11.31 -8.65 18.31
C THR A 95 -11.34 -9.72 17.21
N ALA A 96 -10.27 -10.50 17.09
CA ALA A 96 -10.27 -11.71 16.27
C ALA A 96 -11.38 -12.66 16.75
N GLY A 97 -12.24 -13.10 15.82
CA GLY A 97 -13.42 -13.91 16.14
C GLY A 97 -14.74 -13.13 16.16
N ASP A 98 -14.74 -11.80 16.27
CA ASP A 98 -15.99 -11.01 16.31
C ASP A 98 -16.82 -11.15 15.04
N GLY A 99 -16.19 -11.23 13.88
CA GLY A 99 -16.85 -11.45 12.58
C GLY A 99 -17.07 -12.93 12.25
N GLY A 100 -16.91 -13.84 13.23
CA GLY A 100 -17.04 -15.29 13.07
C GLY A 100 -15.73 -16.03 13.36
N ALA A 101 -15.81 -17.35 13.52
CA ALA A 101 -14.69 -18.19 13.99
C ALA A 101 -13.42 -18.13 13.11
N ALA A 102 -13.54 -17.71 11.86
CA ALA A 102 -12.43 -17.57 10.91
C ALA A 102 -11.98 -16.10 10.72
N SER A 103 -12.56 -15.17 11.49
CA SER A 103 -12.21 -13.75 11.38
C SER A 103 -11.00 -13.40 12.23
N GLY A 104 -10.26 -12.37 11.80
CA GLY A 104 -9.08 -11.90 12.52
C GLY A 104 -8.27 -10.87 11.75
N TRP A 105 -7.09 -10.57 12.25
CA TRP A 105 -6.19 -9.56 11.71
C TRP A 105 -5.13 -10.19 10.81
N MET A 106 -4.94 -9.62 9.64
CA MET A 106 -3.90 -9.99 8.69
C MET A 106 -3.12 -8.77 8.26
N GLY A 107 -1.88 -8.97 7.84
CA GLY A 107 -1.04 -7.88 7.38
C GLY A 107 -0.36 -8.16 6.06
N THR A 108 -0.18 -7.09 5.27
CA THR A 108 0.64 -7.10 4.07
C THR A 108 1.79 -6.13 4.19
N LEU A 109 2.88 -6.45 3.50
CA LEU A 109 3.97 -5.55 3.20
C LEU A 109 4.00 -5.33 1.68
N ASN A 110 3.75 -4.10 1.22
CA ASN A 110 3.65 -3.79 -0.21
C ASN A 110 2.67 -4.72 -0.95
N ASP A 111 1.48 -4.92 -0.37
CA ASP A 111 0.42 -5.82 -0.83
C ASP A 111 0.72 -7.33 -0.78
N TRP A 112 1.90 -7.74 -0.35
CA TRP A 112 2.18 -9.15 -0.10
C TRP A 112 1.72 -9.56 1.30
N PHE A 113 0.86 -10.57 1.42
CA PHE A 113 0.54 -11.20 2.70
C PHE A 113 1.78 -11.86 3.27
N THR A 114 2.24 -11.36 4.42
CA THR A 114 3.47 -11.87 5.03
C THR A 114 3.26 -13.30 5.51
N ASN A 115 4.16 -14.20 5.09
CA ASN A 115 4.18 -15.59 5.54
C ASN A 115 5.06 -15.78 6.78
N VAL A 116 5.51 -14.69 7.38
CA VAL A 116 6.30 -14.64 8.61
C VAL A 116 5.64 -13.66 9.58
N GLY A 117 5.94 -13.78 10.86
CA GLY A 117 5.41 -12.87 11.88
C GLY A 117 5.86 -11.43 11.69
N PHE A 118 5.05 -10.47 12.09
CA PHE A 118 5.38 -9.03 11.95
C PHE A 118 6.64 -8.63 12.71
N LYS A 119 7.05 -9.39 13.73
CA LYS A 119 8.32 -9.21 14.44
C LYS A 119 9.54 -9.74 13.69
N ASP A 120 9.34 -10.58 12.69
CA ASP A 120 10.40 -11.16 11.88
C ASP A 120 10.74 -10.34 10.65
N ILE A 121 9.94 -9.30 10.36
CA ILE A 121 10.16 -8.33 9.29
C ILE A 121 10.82 -7.09 9.88
N LYS A 122 12.12 -6.91 9.58
CA LYS A 122 12.97 -5.91 10.25
C LYS A 122 13.50 -4.87 9.29
N ALA A 123 13.68 -3.66 9.80
CA ALA A 123 14.33 -2.56 9.11
C ALA A 123 15.74 -2.95 8.64
N GLY A 124 16.02 -2.70 7.37
CA GLY A 124 17.30 -3.01 6.72
C GLY A 124 17.46 -4.46 6.26
N ASP A 125 16.45 -5.33 6.48
CA ASP A 125 16.39 -6.70 5.95
C ASP A 125 15.23 -6.84 4.96
N LYS A 126 13.98 -6.78 5.44
CA LYS A 126 12.77 -6.92 4.61
C LYS A 126 11.89 -5.68 4.63
N LEU A 127 12.16 -4.72 5.51
CA LEU A 127 11.41 -3.49 5.69
C LEU A 127 12.30 -2.29 5.40
N PHE A 128 11.87 -1.44 4.47
CA PHE A 128 12.63 -0.31 3.99
C PHE A 128 11.79 0.97 3.99
N ALA A 129 12.44 2.12 4.04
CA ALA A 129 11.78 3.41 3.92
C ALA A 129 10.94 3.49 2.63
N GLY A 130 9.72 4.00 2.78
CA GLY A 130 8.72 4.10 1.72
C GLY A 130 7.87 2.84 1.50
N ASP A 131 8.11 1.77 2.26
CA ASP A 131 7.23 0.60 2.25
C ASP A 131 5.85 0.93 2.83
N VAL A 132 4.86 0.15 2.40
CA VAL A 132 3.47 0.25 2.86
C VAL A 132 3.12 -1.00 3.66
N ILE A 133 2.85 -0.80 4.93
CA ILE A 133 2.31 -1.81 5.84
C ILE A 133 0.80 -1.63 5.89
N ARG A 134 0.03 -2.68 5.59
CA ARG A 134 -1.42 -2.65 5.71
C ARG A 134 -1.88 -3.75 6.64
N VAL A 135 -2.63 -3.40 7.67
CA VAL A 135 -3.24 -4.32 8.64
C VAL A 135 -4.74 -4.32 8.41
N MET A 136 -5.30 -5.46 8.09
CA MET A 136 -6.69 -5.61 7.65
C MET A 136 -7.41 -6.63 8.49
N TYR A 137 -8.70 -6.35 8.78
CA TYR A 137 -9.60 -7.34 9.35
C TYR A 137 -10.19 -8.21 8.24
N THR A 138 -10.21 -9.53 8.44
CA THR A 138 -10.84 -10.49 7.52
C THR A 138 -11.94 -11.25 8.25
N VAL A 139 -13.04 -11.56 7.58
CA VAL A 139 -14.12 -12.44 8.09
C VAL A 139 -14.09 -13.81 7.40
N ASN A 140 -13.29 -13.94 6.35
CA ASN A 140 -13.12 -15.19 5.63
C ASN A 140 -11.68 -15.69 5.81
N GLY A 141 -11.52 -16.77 6.55
CA GLY A 141 -10.24 -17.27 7.01
C GLY A 141 -9.12 -17.20 5.97
N TYR A 142 -7.96 -16.74 6.45
CA TYR A 142 -6.75 -16.53 5.64
C TYR A 142 -6.83 -15.43 4.59
N GLY A 143 -7.78 -14.49 4.71
CA GLY A 143 -7.81 -13.26 3.91
C GLY A 143 -8.36 -13.40 2.50
N ALA A 144 -9.19 -14.40 2.22
CA ALA A 144 -9.80 -14.56 0.89
C ALA A 144 -10.69 -13.38 0.50
N ASP A 145 -11.30 -12.70 1.46
CA ASP A 145 -12.14 -11.51 1.29
C ASP A 145 -11.35 -10.20 1.16
N ILE A 146 -10.05 -10.22 1.41
CA ILE A 146 -9.16 -9.06 1.31
C ILE A 146 -8.02 -9.25 0.27
N GLY A 147 -8.22 -10.20 -0.66
CA GLY A 147 -7.35 -10.41 -1.81
C GLY A 147 -6.31 -11.52 -1.67
N GLY A 148 -6.42 -12.37 -0.64
CA GLY A 148 -5.67 -13.63 -0.54
C GLY A 148 -6.36 -14.73 -1.35
N ASP A 149 -5.59 -15.52 -2.10
CA ASP A 149 -6.08 -16.74 -2.73
C ASP A 149 -5.02 -17.84 -2.67
N TRP A 150 -5.18 -18.74 -1.73
CA TRP A 150 -4.27 -19.86 -1.53
C TRP A 150 -4.39 -20.94 -2.61
N ASN A 151 -5.46 -20.92 -3.40
CA ASN A 151 -5.70 -21.90 -4.46
C ASN A 151 -4.98 -21.52 -5.77
N THR A 152 -4.67 -20.26 -5.97
CA THR A 152 -4.03 -19.73 -7.20
C THR A 152 -2.59 -19.26 -6.98
N GLN A 153 -1.87 -19.82 -6.01
CA GLN A 153 -0.46 -19.46 -5.72
C GLN A 153 0.48 -19.69 -6.90
N SER A 154 0.09 -20.48 -7.88
CA SER A 154 0.83 -20.68 -9.13
C SER A 154 0.76 -19.51 -10.11
N ASP A 155 -0.15 -18.55 -9.90
CA ASP A 155 -0.22 -17.33 -10.69
C ASP A 155 0.94 -16.39 -10.29
N THR A 156 1.94 -16.29 -11.15
CA THR A 156 3.13 -15.44 -10.98
C THR A 156 3.04 -14.12 -11.72
N SER A 157 1.86 -13.75 -12.22
CA SER A 157 1.65 -12.48 -12.90
C SER A 157 1.66 -11.30 -11.93
N LEU A 158 1.93 -10.10 -12.47
CA LEU A 158 1.77 -8.84 -11.75
C LEU A 158 0.40 -8.24 -12.04
N ALA A 159 -0.21 -7.64 -11.03
CA ALA A 159 -1.40 -6.79 -11.16
C ALA A 159 -1.02 -5.35 -11.51
N ALA A 160 0.14 -4.88 -11.04
CA ALA A 160 0.63 -3.53 -11.29
C ALA A 160 2.16 -3.47 -11.30
N LEU A 161 2.68 -2.50 -12.07
CA LEU A 161 4.09 -2.11 -12.09
C LEU A 161 4.15 -0.61 -12.30
N SER A 162 4.84 0.09 -11.41
CA SER A 162 5.02 1.54 -11.50
C SER A 162 6.42 1.96 -11.05
N PHE A 163 6.82 3.15 -11.45
CA PHE A 163 8.10 3.75 -11.12
C PHE A 163 7.90 5.18 -10.63
N SER A 164 8.74 5.62 -9.69
CA SER A 164 8.70 7.00 -9.17
C SER A 164 9.04 8.03 -10.24
N GLU A 165 9.86 7.66 -11.23
CA GLU A 165 10.34 8.53 -12.30
C GLU A 165 10.43 7.76 -13.61
N GLY A 166 10.21 8.47 -14.73
CA GLY A 166 10.38 7.93 -16.07
C GLY A 166 9.09 7.51 -16.75
N VAL A 167 9.24 7.03 -17.98
CA VAL A 167 8.13 6.55 -18.82
C VAL A 167 8.38 5.10 -19.20
N LEU A 168 7.45 4.24 -18.84
CA LEU A 168 7.49 2.82 -19.18
C LEU A 168 6.94 2.60 -20.61
N THR A 169 7.66 1.82 -21.41
CA THR A 169 7.25 1.48 -22.78
C THR A 169 7.44 -0.01 -23.05
N PRO A 170 6.42 -0.73 -23.53
CA PRO A 170 5.01 -0.30 -23.63
C PRO A 170 4.37 -0.04 -22.26
N ASP A 171 3.16 0.47 -22.24
CA ASP A 171 2.37 0.55 -21.01
C ASP A 171 2.25 -0.83 -20.37
N PHE A 172 2.18 -0.85 -19.03
CA PHE A 172 2.09 -2.10 -18.28
C PHE A 172 0.86 -2.92 -18.70
N ALA A 173 1.08 -4.23 -18.91
CA ALA A 173 0.05 -5.23 -19.07
C ALA A 173 0.53 -6.55 -18.44
N SER A 174 -0.36 -7.27 -17.75
CA SER A 174 -0.02 -8.46 -16.95
C SER A 174 0.57 -9.63 -17.77
N ASP A 175 0.30 -9.65 -19.08
CA ASP A 175 0.80 -10.65 -20.03
C ASP A 175 2.15 -10.28 -20.66
N LYS A 176 2.68 -9.08 -20.37
CA LYS A 176 3.98 -8.62 -20.89
C LYS A 176 5.09 -8.83 -19.88
N THR A 177 6.25 -9.26 -20.39
CA THR A 177 7.42 -9.59 -19.57
C THR A 177 8.64 -8.73 -19.88
N ALA A 178 8.55 -7.84 -20.88
CA ALA A 178 9.66 -6.99 -21.29
C ALA A 178 9.22 -5.54 -21.48
N TYR A 179 9.95 -4.63 -20.85
CA TYR A 179 9.69 -3.20 -20.85
C TYR A 179 10.97 -2.40 -20.97
N THR A 180 10.85 -1.19 -21.48
CA THR A 180 11.90 -0.18 -21.44
C THR A 180 11.44 0.98 -20.56
N LEU A 181 12.23 1.34 -19.57
CA LEU A 181 12.03 2.54 -18.75
C LEU A 181 12.94 3.65 -19.27
N THR A 182 12.35 4.73 -19.77
CA THR A 182 13.08 5.93 -20.20
C THR A 182 13.11 6.94 -19.06
N LEU A 183 14.28 7.27 -18.54
CA LEU A 183 14.47 8.20 -17.43
C LEU A 183 14.80 9.61 -17.91
N PRO A 184 14.34 10.66 -17.23
CA PRO A 184 14.83 12.02 -17.42
C PRO A 184 16.33 12.14 -17.14
N GLN A 185 17.00 13.10 -17.79
CA GLN A 185 18.42 13.36 -17.53
C GLN A 185 18.64 13.81 -16.07
N GLY A 186 19.65 13.22 -15.42
CA GLY A 186 20.02 13.56 -14.05
C GLY A 186 19.36 12.72 -12.96
N VAL A 187 18.44 11.82 -13.32
CA VAL A 187 17.89 10.84 -12.37
C VAL A 187 18.97 9.83 -11.99
N THR A 188 19.28 9.72 -10.69
CA THR A 188 20.31 8.82 -10.15
C THR A 188 19.75 7.63 -9.40
N GLY A 189 18.46 7.63 -9.12
CA GLY A 189 17.76 6.55 -8.43
C GLY A 189 16.27 6.58 -8.72
N ILE A 190 15.66 5.41 -8.71
CA ILE A 190 14.22 5.24 -8.90
C ILE A 190 13.68 4.26 -7.84
N ARG A 191 12.44 4.46 -7.47
CA ARG A 191 11.67 3.43 -6.75
C ARG A 191 10.81 2.70 -7.76
N MET A 192 10.86 1.36 -7.72
CA MET A 192 9.93 0.49 -8.43
C MET A 192 8.91 -0.07 -7.44
N THR A 193 7.64 -0.06 -7.81
CA THR A 193 6.57 -0.72 -7.08
C THR A 193 5.94 -1.75 -7.99
N ALA A 194 5.97 -3.01 -7.58
CA ALA A 194 5.39 -4.13 -8.31
C ALA A 194 4.44 -4.88 -7.38
N THR A 195 3.20 -5.09 -7.83
CA THR A 195 2.16 -5.76 -7.05
C THR A 195 1.82 -7.08 -7.74
N ALA A 196 1.91 -8.19 -7.00
CA ALA A 196 1.49 -9.49 -7.51
C ALA A 196 -0.02 -9.54 -7.72
N SER A 197 -0.49 -10.30 -8.71
CA SER A 197 -1.92 -10.55 -8.93
C SER A 197 -2.54 -11.32 -7.76
N ASN A 198 -1.78 -12.26 -7.19
CA ASN A 198 -2.14 -12.94 -5.95
C ASN A 198 -1.26 -12.41 -4.81
N LYS A 199 -1.89 -11.79 -3.80
CA LYS A 199 -1.18 -11.21 -2.64
C LYS A 199 -0.43 -12.23 -1.78
N ASN A 200 -0.67 -13.52 -1.94
CA ASN A 200 0.10 -14.56 -1.28
C ASN A 200 1.49 -14.77 -1.91
N ASN A 201 1.73 -14.20 -3.09
CA ASN A 201 3.00 -14.28 -3.80
C ASN A 201 3.85 -13.03 -3.53
N GLN A 202 5.08 -13.25 -3.10
CA GLN A 202 6.05 -12.17 -2.91
C GLN A 202 6.72 -11.83 -4.24
N VAL A 203 6.87 -10.54 -4.52
CA VAL A 203 7.69 -10.04 -5.63
C VAL A 203 9.13 -9.87 -5.13
N TYR A 204 10.08 -10.42 -5.86
CA TYR A 204 11.52 -10.25 -5.61
C TYR A 204 12.13 -9.37 -6.70
N LEU A 205 13.04 -8.48 -6.32
CA LEU A 205 13.80 -7.57 -7.19
C LEU A 205 15.27 -7.99 -7.24
#